data_2f772f67f2cf471c4858ba835980a326
#
_entry.id   2f772f67f2cf471c4858ba835980a326
#
_cell.length_a   1.000
_cell.length_b   1.000
_cell.length_c   1.000
_cell.angle_alpha   90.00
_cell.angle_beta   90.00
_cell.angle_gamma   90.00
#
_symmetry.space_group_name_H-M   'P 1'
#
loop_
_entity.id
_entity.type
_entity.pdbx_description
1 polymer ?
#
loop_
_entity_poly.entity_id
_entity_poly.type
_entity_poly.pdbx_seq_one_letter_code
_entity_poly.pdbx_strand_id
1 'polypeptide(L)'
;MKSEVPIVLNTELSEREIFLIGSIVSQWGFLESDIFEQTLLSFEDGEDLPASMNNAQFSSVLKLWMERVANKQDGARQAVLKAQYDEILYLSDFRQAVVHSRWDWRPDTPDEITAVRVHKKSVKRVKFTGDELADFSTRLGQVRYRIRYPGGPEDRATELAESGGYISRRGFEFLFGRAQLPDLRDD
;
A
#
# COMPACT_ATOMS: atom_id res chain seq x y z
N MET A 1 4.22 -34.25 -45.12
CA MET A 1 4.37 -32.91 -44.49
C MET A 1 3.42 -32.86 -43.30
N LYS A 2 3.95 -32.92 -42.08
CA LYS A 2 3.13 -32.66 -40.89
C LYS A 2 2.91 -31.15 -40.87
N SER A 3 1.66 -30.72 -40.96
CA SER A 3 1.29 -29.32 -40.73
C SER A 3 1.58 -29.02 -39.25
N GLU A 4 2.64 -28.27 -38.98
CA GLU A 4 2.84 -27.67 -37.66
C GLU A 4 1.75 -26.64 -37.46
N VAL A 5 0.78 -26.99 -36.62
CA VAL A 5 -0.23 -26.02 -36.16
C VAL A 5 0.54 -25.02 -35.31
N PRO A 6 0.56 -23.72 -35.67
CA PRO A 6 1.26 -22.75 -34.87
C PRO A 6 0.61 -22.71 -33.46
N ILE A 7 1.42 -22.93 -32.43
CA ILE A 7 0.97 -22.78 -31.04
C ILE A 7 0.75 -21.28 -30.81
N VAL A 8 -0.50 -20.88 -30.70
CA VAL A 8 -0.87 -19.51 -30.28
C VAL A 8 -0.74 -19.48 -28.76
N LEU A 9 0.28 -18.80 -28.26
CA LEU A 9 0.44 -18.58 -26.83
C LEU A 9 -0.57 -17.54 -26.38
N ASN A 10 -1.43 -17.92 -25.42
CA ASN A 10 -2.22 -16.96 -24.68
C ASN A 10 -1.32 -16.27 -23.66
N THR A 11 -1.06 -14.97 -23.86
CA THR A 11 -0.24 -14.15 -22.96
C THR A 11 -1.08 -13.43 -21.91
N GLU A 12 -2.33 -13.84 -21.72
CA GLU A 12 -3.21 -13.28 -20.69
C GLU A 12 -2.69 -13.64 -19.30
N LEU A 13 -2.83 -12.66 -18.40
CA LEU A 13 -2.56 -12.85 -16.98
C LEU A 13 -3.58 -13.82 -16.38
N SER A 14 -3.17 -14.59 -15.38
CA SER A 14 -4.08 -15.42 -14.61
C SER A 14 -5.08 -14.56 -13.80
N GLU A 15 -6.21 -15.14 -13.41
CA GLU A 15 -7.22 -14.46 -12.56
C GLU A 15 -6.60 -13.95 -11.25
N ARG A 16 -5.69 -14.73 -10.64
CA ARG A 16 -4.97 -14.34 -9.42
C ARG A 16 -4.12 -13.10 -9.66
N GLU A 17 -3.37 -13.04 -10.74
CA GLU A 17 -2.51 -11.90 -11.08
C GLU A 17 -3.34 -10.66 -11.38
N ILE A 18 -4.41 -10.78 -12.15
CA ILE A 18 -5.35 -9.69 -12.43
C ILE A 18 -5.95 -9.15 -11.13
N PHE A 19 -6.39 -10.03 -10.23
CA PHE A 19 -6.93 -9.64 -8.93
C PHE A 19 -5.90 -8.90 -8.08
N LEU A 20 -4.66 -9.42 -8.00
CA LEU A 20 -3.60 -8.81 -7.20
C LEU A 20 -3.16 -7.45 -7.76
N ILE A 21 -3.02 -7.33 -9.08
CA ILE A 21 -2.72 -6.06 -9.75
C ILE A 21 -3.83 -5.04 -9.47
N GLY A 22 -5.09 -5.43 -9.62
CA GLY A 22 -6.25 -4.59 -9.31
C GLY A 22 -6.31 -4.17 -7.83
N SER A 23 -6.00 -5.08 -6.92
CA SER A 23 -5.89 -4.82 -5.48
C SER A 23 -4.80 -3.79 -5.17
N ILE A 24 -3.60 -3.95 -5.76
CA ILE A 24 -2.48 -3.03 -5.58
C ILE A 24 -2.85 -1.62 -6.08
N VAL A 25 -3.46 -1.51 -7.28
CA VAL A 25 -3.90 -0.23 -7.84
C VAL A 25 -4.90 0.46 -6.93
N SER A 26 -5.90 -0.27 -6.45
CA SER A 26 -6.94 0.26 -5.57
C SER A 26 -6.37 0.69 -4.22
N GLN A 27 -5.53 -0.14 -3.59
CA GLN A 27 -4.91 0.17 -2.30
C GLN A 27 -3.96 1.37 -2.40
N TRP A 28 -3.24 1.50 -3.53
CA TRP A 28 -2.40 2.66 -3.77
C TRP A 28 -3.23 3.94 -3.89
N GLY A 29 -4.36 3.92 -4.60
CA GLY A 29 -5.28 5.05 -4.68
C GLY A 29 -5.82 5.46 -3.31
N PHE A 30 -6.17 4.49 -2.45
CA PHE A 30 -6.55 4.78 -1.07
C PHE A 30 -5.40 5.36 -0.24
N LEU A 31 -4.17 4.87 -0.42
CA LEU A 31 -2.98 5.43 0.24
C LEU A 31 -2.74 6.90 -0.16
N GLU A 32 -2.83 7.21 -1.46
CA GLU A 32 -2.74 8.59 -1.97
C GLU A 32 -3.80 9.48 -1.34
N SER A 33 -5.03 8.98 -1.21
CA SER A 33 -6.16 9.68 -0.58
C SER A 33 -5.93 9.92 0.91
N ASP A 34 -5.50 8.89 1.65
CA ASP A 34 -5.21 8.99 3.09
C ASP A 34 -4.09 10.03 3.37
N ILE A 35 -3.03 10.05 2.57
CA ILE A 35 -1.93 11.02 2.68
C ILE A 35 -2.41 12.44 2.34
N PHE A 36 -3.20 12.59 1.28
CA PHE A 36 -3.77 13.88 0.88
C PHE A 36 -4.67 14.45 1.98
N GLU A 37 -5.60 13.65 2.50
CA GLU A 37 -6.54 14.05 3.55
C GLU A 37 -5.82 14.47 4.82
N GLN A 38 -4.87 13.66 5.32
CA GLN A 38 -4.09 14.01 6.51
C GLN A 38 -3.28 15.29 6.30
N THR A 39 -2.73 15.49 5.10
CA THR A 39 -2.01 16.71 4.76
C THR A 39 -2.95 17.91 4.77
N LEU A 40 -4.13 17.79 4.14
CA LEU A 40 -5.13 18.84 4.09
C LEU A 40 -5.59 19.23 5.50
N LEU A 41 -5.88 18.27 6.36
CA LEU A 41 -6.30 18.49 7.76
C LEU A 41 -5.18 19.10 8.63
N SER A 42 -3.94 19.15 8.16
CA SER A 42 -2.82 19.80 8.86
C SER A 42 -2.72 21.31 8.64
N PHE A 43 -3.56 21.87 7.77
CA PHE A 43 -3.66 23.32 7.56
C PHE A 43 -4.70 23.93 8.47
N GLU A 44 -4.46 25.17 8.92
CA GLU A 44 -5.42 25.92 9.71
C GLU A 44 -6.53 26.51 8.81
N ASP A 45 -7.68 26.82 9.41
CA ASP A 45 -8.79 27.47 8.71
C ASP A 45 -8.34 28.83 8.15
N GLY A 46 -8.42 28.99 6.82
CA GLY A 46 -8.01 30.21 6.12
C GLY A 46 -6.54 30.26 5.74
N GLU A 47 -5.74 29.23 6.03
CA GLU A 47 -4.38 29.10 5.52
C GLU A 47 -4.38 28.81 4.02
N ASP A 48 -3.55 29.53 3.25
CA ASP A 48 -3.42 29.30 1.82
C ASP A 48 -2.79 27.92 1.52
N LEU A 49 -3.47 27.13 0.71
CA LEU A 49 -2.93 25.83 0.28
C LEU A 49 -1.79 26.03 -0.74
N PRO A 50 -0.65 25.38 -0.53
CA PRO A 50 0.46 25.49 -1.46
C PRO A 50 0.13 24.85 -2.81
N ALA A 51 0.78 25.31 -3.89
CA ALA A 51 0.58 24.76 -5.25
C ALA A 51 0.80 23.23 -5.32
N SER A 52 1.57 22.65 -4.41
CA SER A 52 1.76 21.21 -4.27
C SER A 52 0.48 20.46 -3.90
N MET A 53 -0.56 21.14 -3.39
CA MET A 53 -1.88 20.54 -3.13
C MET A 53 -2.85 20.65 -4.33
N ASN A 54 -2.51 21.43 -5.35
CA ASN A 54 -3.32 21.59 -6.56
C ASN A 54 -2.84 20.68 -7.68
N ASN A 55 -3.57 19.61 -8.03
CA ASN A 55 -3.22 18.65 -9.09
C ASN A 55 -1.78 18.09 -8.97
N ALA A 56 -1.31 17.97 -7.76
CA ALA A 56 0.07 17.68 -7.49
C ALA A 56 0.41 16.23 -7.77
N GLN A 57 1.63 16.04 -8.21
CA GLN A 57 2.22 14.71 -8.19
C GLN A 57 2.24 14.20 -6.73
N PHE A 58 1.83 12.98 -6.51
CA PHE A 58 1.79 12.34 -5.18
C PHE A 58 3.08 12.55 -4.38
N SER A 59 4.25 12.48 -5.04
CA SER A 59 5.55 12.72 -4.39
C SER A 59 5.67 14.10 -3.73
N SER A 60 5.00 15.14 -4.24
CA SER A 60 5.00 16.47 -3.66
C SER A 60 4.11 16.54 -2.42
N VAL A 61 2.93 15.93 -2.49
CA VAL A 61 2.03 15.81 -1.33
C VAL A 61 2.67 14.95 -0.23
N LEU A 62 3.32 13.85 -0.59
CA LEU A 62 4.00 12.97 0.37
C LEU A 62 5.13 13.70 1.13
N LYS A 63 5.90 14.57 0.45
CA LYS A 63 6.90 15.42 1.13
C LYS A 63 6.25 16.39 2.11
N LEU A 64 5.16 17.03 1.68
CA LEU A 64 4.43 17.96 2.53
C LEU A 64 3.80 17.24 3.74
N TRP A 65 3.27 16.04 3.54
CA TRP A 65 2.80 15.17 4.62
C TRP A 65 3.91 14.85 5.63
N MET A 66 5.11 14.52 5.13
CA MET A 66 6.27 14.28 6.00
C MET A 66 6.59 15.52 6.86
N GLU A 67 6.54 16.71 6.27
CA GLU A 67 6.88 17.98 6.95
C GLU A 67 5.79 18.39 7.95
N ARG A 68 4.52 18.33 7.55
CA ARG A 68 3.40 18.88 8.31
C ARG A 68 2.71 17.89 9.26
N VAL A 69 2.75 16.60 8.93
CA VAL A 69 2.11 15.54 9.71
C VAL A 69 3.14 14.71 10.47
N ALA A 70 4.02 13.99 9.76
CA ALA A 70 4.92 13.05 10.41
C ALA A 70 5.94 13.74 11.35
N ASN A 71 6.55 14.86 10.92
CA ASN A 71 7.52 15.60 11.74
C ASN A 71 6.89 16.37 12.90
N LYS A 72 5.57 16.53 12.92
CA LYS A 72 4.85 17.16 14.05
C LYS A 72 4.52 16.18 15.18
N GLN A 73 4.61 14.89 14.89
CA GLN A 73 4.49 13.86 15.92
C GLN A 73 5.80 13.74 16.70
N ASP A 74 5.73 13.23 17.91
CA ASP A 74 6.88 12.99 18.76
C ASP A 74 7.10 11.50 19.06
N GLY A 75 8.29 11.17 19.58
CA GLY A 75 8.62 9.86 20.09
C GLY A 75 8.38 8.70 19.11
N ALA A 76 7.70 7.67 19.60
CA ALA A 76 7.44 6.45 18.84
C ALA A 76 6.55 6.66 17.62
N ARG A 77 5.55 7.57 17.72
CA ARG A 77 4.64 7.87 16.60
C ARG A 77 5.38 8.46 15.42
N GLN A 78 6.26 9.43 15.67
CA GLN A 78 7.10 10.01 14.62
C GLN A 78 7.98 8.95 13.95
N ALA A 79 8.59 8.07 14.73
CA ALA A 79 9.42 6.99 14.19
C ALA A 79 8.63 6.06 13.27
N VAL A 80 7.40 5.68 13.66
CA VAL A 80 6.51 4.88 12.82
C VAL A 80 6.19 5.60 11.51
N LEU A 81 5.77 6.86 11.56
CA LEU A 81 5.39 7.60 10.34
C LEU A 81 6.57 7.82 9.39
N LYS A 82 7.78 8.08 9.91
CA LYS A 82 9.02 8.16 9.11
C LYS A 82 9.32 6.83 8.42
N ALA A 83 9.20 5.72 9.12
CA ALA A 83 9.39 4.40 8.54
C ALA A 83 8.36 4.12 7.42
N GLN A 84 7.10 4.59 7.58
CA GLN A 84 6.10 4.46 6.51
C GLN A 84 6.40 5.37 5.31
N TYR A 85 6.94 6.57 5.53
CA TYR A 85 7.40 7.44 4.44
C TYR A 85 8.45 6.73 3.57
N ASP A 86 9.46 6.13 4.19
CA ASP A 86 10.52 5.41 3.48
C ASP A 86 9.97 4.18 2.74
N GLU A 87 9.06 3.46 3.38
CA GLU A 87 8.36 2.31 2.77
C GLU A 87 7.52 2.71 1.54
N ILE A 88 6.80 3.84 1.62
CA ILE A 88 6.03 4.37 0.48
C ILE A 88 6.96 4.72 -0.68
N LEU A 89 8.10 5.34 -0.42
CA LEU A 89 9.09 5.64 -1.46
C LEU A 89 9.60 4.36 -2.13
N TYR A 90 9.93 3.34 -1.35
CA TYR A 90 10.36 2.04 -1.86
C TYR A 90 9.27 1.37 -2.72
N LEU A 91 8.03 1.31 -2.23
CA LEU A 91 6.91 0.71 -2.94
C LEU A 91 6.50 1.48 -4.19
N SER A 92 6.78 2.78 -4.25
CA SER A 92 6.46 3.63 -5.40
C SER A 92 7.11 3.15 -6.71
N ASP A 93 8.33 2.64 -6.65
CA ASP A 93 9.03 2.11 -7.83
C ASP A 93 8.35 0.85 -8.37
N PHE A 94 7.89 -0.04 -7.49
CA PHE A 94 7.11 -1.23 -7.86
C PHE A 94 5.75 -0.85 -8.41
N ARG A 95 5.06 0.11 -7.76
CA ARG A 95 3.77 0.64 -8.25
C ARG A 95 3.90 1.17 -9.67
N GLN A 96 4.97 1.90 -9.98
CA GLN A 96 5.21 2.40 -11.32
C GLN A 96 5.36 1.25 -12.36
N ALA A 97 5.98 0.15 -11.97
CA ALA A 97 6.06 -1.03 -12.80
C ALA A 97 4.68 -1.69 -12.97
N VAL A 98 3.92 -1.85 -11.89
CA VAL A 98 2.59 -2.51 -11.93
C VAL A 98 1.60 -1.74 -12.79
N VAL A 99 1.54 -0.40 -12.66
CA VAL A 99 0.47 0.42 -13.27
C VAL A 99 0.77 0.84 -14.71
N HIS A 100 2.04 1.05 -15.06
CA HIS A 100 2.42 1.67 -16.33
C HIS A 100 3.19 0.75 -17.28
N SER A 101 3.12 -0.56 -17.08
CA SER A 101 3.80 -1.53 -17.90
C SER A 101 2.84 -2.33 -18.77
N ARG A 102 3.37 -2.80 -19.91
CA ARG A 102 2.79 -3.95 -20.59
C ARG A 102 3.26 -5.21 -19.85
N TRP A 103 2.38 -6.18 -19.73
CA TRP A 103 2.68 -7.46 -19.11
C TRP A 103 3.06 -8.50 -20.18
N ASP A 104 4.14 -9.20 -19.92
CA ASP A 104 4.59 -10.35 -20.73
C ASP A 104 4.66 -11.58 -19.84
N TRP A 105 4.28 -12.74 -20.38
CA TRP A 105 4.42 -14.05 -19.76
C TRP A 105 5.22 -14.98 -20.68
N ARG A 106 5.91 -15.98 -20.12
CA ARG A 106 6.68 -16.96 -20.88
C ARG A 106 6.45 -18.37 -20.37
N PRO A 107 6.33 -19.37 -21.26
CA PRO A 107 6.11 -20.77 -20.86
C PRO A 107 7.32 -21.43 -20.19
N ASP A 108 8.53 -20.90 -20.36
CA ASP A 108 9.76 -21.35 -19.69
C ASP A 108 9.86 -20.87 -18.23
N THR A 109 9.08 -19.86 -17.85
CA THR A 109 8.96 -19.36 -16.48
C THR A 109 7.48 -19.13 -16.11
N PRO A 110 6.68 -20.23 -15.99
CA PRO A 110 5.21 -20.14 -15.92
C PRO A 110 4.69 -19.41 -14.68
N ASP A 111 5.49 -19.35 -13.61
CA ASP A 111 5.13 -18.70 -12.34
C ASP A 111 5.54 -17.21 -12.29
N GLU A 112 6.19 -16.71 -13.37
CA GLU A 112 6.65 -15.32 -13.44
C GLU A 112 5.93 -14.56 -14.56
N ILE A 113 5.49 -13.34 -14.24
CA ILE A 113 5.08 -12.34 -15.22
C ILE A 113 6.08 -11.20 -15.24
N THR A 114 6.24 -10.56 -16.39
CA THR A 114 7.20 -9.48 -16.56
C THR A 114 6.49 -8.19 -16.93
N ALA A 115 6.65 -7.17 -16.10
CA ALA A 115 6.24 -5.80 -16.37
C ALA A 115 7.28 -5.12 -17.27
N VAL A 116 6.90 -4.68 -18.45
CA VAL A 116 7.79 -4.05 -19.45
C VAL A 116 7.34 -2.64 -19.71
N ARG A 117 8.21 -1.67 -19.46
CA ARG A 117 7.94 -0.24 -19.75
C ARG A 117 9.15 0.47 -20.34
N VAL A 118 8.90 1.56 -21.04
CA VAL A 118 9.94 2.49 -21.46
C VAL A 118 10.08 3.59 -20.41
N HIS A 119 11.28 3.77 -19.88
CA HIS A 119 11.59 4.85 -18.95
C HIS A 119 12.90 5.53 -19.37
N LYS A 120 12.88 6.85 -19.55
CA LYS A 120 14.06 7.65 -19.96
C LYS A 120 14.84 7.04 -21.14
N LYS A 121 14.12 6.69 -22.21
CA LYS A 121 14.67 6.07 -23.44
C LYS A 121 15.25 4.66 -23.26
N SER A 122 15.08 4.01 -22.12
CA SER A 122 15.48 2.63 -21.86
C SER A 122 14.28 1.74 -21.56
N VAL A 123 14.41 0.45 -21.96
CA VAL A 123 13.39 -0.55 -21.63
C VAL A 123 13.69 -1.10 -20.23
N LYS A 124 12.77 -0.88 -19.31
CA LYS A 124 12.79 -1.47 -17.97
C LYS A 124 11.95 -2.75 -17.96
N ARG A 125 12.49 -3.80 -17.36
CA ARG A 125 11.79 -5.07 -17.14
C ARG A 125 11.85 -5.40 -15.66
N VAL A 126 10.69 -5.67 -15.06
CA VAL A 126 10.58 -6.09 -13.67
C VAL A 126 9.78 -7.38 -13.67
N LYS A 127 10.31 -8.41 -13.07
CA LYS A 127 9.64 -9.70 -12.91
C LYS A 127 8.87 -9.74 -11.61
N PHE A 128 7.74 -10.41 -11.62
CA PHE A 128 6.91 -10.67 -10.46
C PHE A 128 6.38 -12.09 -10.49
N THR A 129 6.40 -12.73 -9.34
CA THR A 129 5.58 -13.90 -9.05
C THR A 129 4.23 -13.46 -8.47
N GLY A 130 3.24 -14.34 -8.47
CA GLY A 130 1.97 -14.08 -7.78
C GLY A 130 2.16 -13.83 -6.28
N ASP A 131 3.16 -14.46 -5.65
CA ASP A 131 3.44 -14.28 -4.22
C ASP A 131 4.10 -12.92 -3.92
N GLU A 132 4.98 -12.43 -4.78
CA GLU A 132 5.53 -11.07 -4.67
C GLU A 132 4.47 -9.99 -4.86
N LEU A 133 3.50 -10.19 -5.76
CA LEU A 133 2.34 -9.30 -5.88
C LEU A 133 1.46 -9.35 -4.62
N ALA A 134 1.26 -10.51 -4.03
CA ALA A 134 0.51 -10.67 -2.78
C ALA A 134 1.22 -10.00 -1.60
N ASP A 135 2.55 -10.15 -1.50
CA ASP A 135 3.37 -9.45 -0.49
C ASP A 135 3.26 -7.94 -0.67
N PHE A 136 3.38 -7.43 -1.90
CA PHE A 136 3.22 -6.02 -2.18
C PHE A 136 1.84 -5.48 -1.74
N SER A 137 0.77 -6.20 -2.08
CA SER A 137 -0.58 -5.85 -1.64
C SER A 137 -0.70 -5.81 -0.10
N THR A 138 -0.13 -6.79 0.58
CA THR A 138 -0.10 -6.87 2.05
C THR A 138 0.67 -5.70 2.67
N ARG A 139 1.84 -5.38 2.14
CA ARG A 139 2.66 -4.25 2.59
C ARG A 139 1.94 -2.91 2.44
N LEU A 140 1.22 -2.68 1.34
CA LEU A 140 0.38 -1.50 1.15
C LEU A 140 -0.70 -1.39 2.23
N GLY A 141 -1.38 -2.49 2.56
CA GLY A 141 -2.35 -2.54 3.64
C GLY A 141 -1.74 -2.19 5.00
N GLN A 142 -0.54 -2.71 5.29
CA GLN A 142 0.19 -2.41 6.52
C GLN A 142 0.63 -0.94 6.60
N VAL A 143 1.12 -0.37 5.50
CA VAL A 143 1.48 1.06 5.42
C VAL A 143 0.27 1.92 5.74
N ARG A 144 -0.87 1.70 5.06
CA ARG A 144 -2.11 2.43 5.30
C ARG A 144 -2.59 2.34 6.74
N TYR A 145 -2.54 1.14 7.33
CA TYR A 145 -2.89 0.96 8.74
C TYR A 145 -2.00 1.80 9.66
N ARG A 146 -0.68 1.78 9.44
CA ARG A 146 0.29 2.47 10.30
C ARG A 146 0.30 3.99 10.14
N ILE A 147 0.00 4.52 8.96
CA ILE A 147 -0.13 5.98 8.78
C ILE A 147 -1.41 6.50 9.44
N ARG A 148 -2.47 5.70 9.48
CA ARG A 148 -3.72 6.05 10.15
C ARG A 148 -3.66 5.84 11.66
N TYR A 149 -2.98 4.79 12.09
CA TYR A 149 -2.86 4.38 13.50
C TYR A 149 -1.40 4.20 13.91
N PRO A 150 -0.62 5.29 14.01
CA PRO A 150 0.80 5.21 14.36
C PRO A 150 1.07 4.68 15.77
N GLY A 151 0.11 4.78 16.71
CA GLY A 151 0.11 4.12 18.00
C GLY A 151 -0.42 2.68 17.99
N GLY A 152 -0.82 2.18 16.79
CA GLY A 152 -1.30 0.80 16.64
C GLY A 152 -2.75 0.57 17.06
N PRO A 153 -3.06 -0.60 17.69
CA PRO A 153 -4.43 -0.96 18.07
C PRO A 153 -5.09 0.02 19.04
N GLU A 154 -4.30 0.70 19.86
CA GLU A 154 -4.81 1.70 20.82
C GLU A 154 -5.43 2.90 20.12
N ASP A 155 -4.78 3.42 19.06
CA ASP A 155 -5.33 4.50 18.25
C ASP A 155 -6.64 4.09 17.59
N ARG A 156 -6.71 2.86 17.10
CA ARG A 156 -7.92 2.31 16.49
C ARG A 156 -9.05 2.14 17.50
N ALA A 157 -8.74 1.72 18.71
CA ALA A 157 -9.71 1.59 19.80
C ALA A 157 -10.26 2.98 20.21
N THR A 158 -9.39 3.99 20.28
CA THR A 158 -9.78 5.38 20.57
C THR A 158 -10.73 5.92 19.50
N GLU A 159 -10.38 5.78 18.21
CA GLU A 159 -11.24 6.21 17.10
C GLU A 159 -12.63 5.56 17.15
N LEU A 160 -12.67 4.25 17.44
CA LEU A 160 -13.95 3.52 17.59
C LEU A 160 -14.77 4.02 18.77
N ALA A 161 -14.14 4.33 19.89
CA ALA A 161 -14.81 4.87 21.07
C ALA A 161 -15.37 6.28 20.81
N GLU A 162 -14.60 7.15 20.16
CA GLU A 162 -14.99 8.51 19.80
C GLU A 162 -16.17 8.54 18.79
N SER A 163 -16.18 7.59 17.87
CA SER A 163 -17.28 7.43 16.90
C SER A 163 -18.54 6.79 17.49
N GLY A 164 -18.56 6.49 18.79
CA GLY A 164 -19.64 5.76 19.44
C GLY A 164 -19.72 4.28 19.02
N GLY A 165 -18.68 3.77 18.36
CA GLY A 165 -18.56 2.38 17.96
C GLY A 165 -18.26 1.49 19.16
N TYR A 166 -18.85 0.30 19.15
CA TYR A 166 -18.58 -0.74 20.15
C TYR A 166 -17.90 -1.91 19.46
N ILE A 167 -16.74 -2.32 19.96
CA ILE A 167 -16.09 -3.55 19.56
C ILE A 167 -16.15 -4.54 20.72
N SER A 168 -16.72 -5.74 20.48
CA SER A 168 -16.70 -6.79 21.48
C SER A 168 -15.26 -7.33 21.66
N ARG A 169 -14.96 -7.89 22.86
CA ARG A 169 -13.68 -8.56 23.11
C ARG A 169 -13.34 -9.57 22.01
N ARG A 170 -14.31 -10.36 21.58
CA ARG A 170 -14.15 -11.34 20.48
C ARG A 170 -13.86 -10.66 19.15
N GLY A 171 -14.48 -9.53 18.86
CA GLY A 171 -14.19 -8.73 17.66
C GLY A 171 -12.80 -8.12 17.71
N PHE A 172 -12.35 -7.65 18.87
CA PHE A 172 -11.00 -7.16 19.07
C PHE A 172 -9.97 -8.27 18.88
N GLU A 173 -10.18 -9.44 19.48
CA GLU A 173 -9.32 -10.61 19.31
C GLU A 173 -9.24 -11.09 17.85
N PHE A 174 -10.35 -11.01 17.12
CA PHE A 174 -10.41 -11.37 15.70
C PHE A 174 -9.60 -10.39 14.82
N LEU A 175 -9.69 -9.08 15.09
CA LEU A 175 -9.05 -8.03 14.27
C LEU A 175 -7.57 -7.83 14.60
N PHE A 176 -7.17 -8.03 15.86
CA PHE A 176 -5.84 -7.67 16.36
C PHE A 176 -5.04 -8.85 16.91
N GLY A 177 -5.60 -10.06 16.82
CA GLY A 177 -5.01 -11.26 17.40
C GLY A 177 -5.35 -11.43 18.88
N ARG A 178 -5.23 -12.66 19.37
CA ARG A 178 -5.43 -12.95 20.80
C ARG A 178 -4.32 -12.26 21.61
N ALA A 179 -4.69 -11.30 22.43
CA ALA A 179 -3.84 -10.97 23.57
C ALA A 179 -3.62 -12.30 24.34
N GLN A 180 -2.38 -12.65 24.61
CA GLN A 180 -2.10 -13.78 25.51
C GLN A 180 -2.73 -13.41 26.84
N LEU A 181 -3.88 -14.03 27.12
CA LEU A 181 -4.48 -13.91 28.45
C LEU A 181 -3.51 -14.58 29.45
N PRO A 182 -3.20 -13.94 30.57
CA PRO A 182 -2.49 -14.61 31.63
C PRO A 182 -3.26 -15.88 31.99
N ASP A 183 -2.56 -16.99 32.13
CA ASP A 183 -3.16 -18.29 32.52
C ASP A 183 -3.71 -18.14 33.95
N LEU A 184 -5.01 -17.99 34.08
CA LEU A 184 -5.68 -17.86 35.39
C LEU A 184 -5.88 -19.23 36.09
N ARG A 185 -5.05 -20.23 35.77
CA ARG A 185 -5.18 -21.59 36.31
C ARG A 185 -4.21 -21.90 37.46
N ASP A 186 -3.57 -20.90 38.03
CA ASP A 186 -2.77 -21.11 39.26
C ASP A 186 -3.33 -20.23 40.39
N ASP A 187 -4.41 -20.72 41.03
CA ASP A 187 -4.72 -20.55 42.45
C ASP A 187 -5.67 -21.69 42.92
#